data_1caac74d4f946201657622492acd0291
#
_entry.id   1caac74d4f946201657622492acd0291
#
_cell.length_a   1.000
_cell.length_b   1.000
_cell.length_c   1.000
_cell.angle_alpha   90.00
_cell.angle_beta   90.00
_cell.angle_gamma   90.00
#
_symmetry.space_group_name_H-M   'P 1'
#
loop_
_entity.id
_entity.type
_entity.pdbx_description
1 polymer ?
#
loop_
_entity_poly.entity_id
_entity_poly.type
_entity_poly.pdbx_seq_one_letter_code
_entity_poly.pdbx_strand_id
1 'polypeptide(L)'
;MEKNYTDKELELVFEKILRMYKSSYSPKENPKVFLLGGQPGAGKTGLENMINAKDEYISISGDDFREYHPKFKEINLEHGREASKYTQQWCGAITEKLIEALGKEKYNLIIEGTLRTAELPIKEATRFKKLGYEVGLNVVAVKGEKSRLGTIQRYEEMIKQGKTPRMTPKEHHDLVVNSIGNNLETIY
;
A
#
# COMPACT_ATOMS: atom_id res chain seq x y z
N MET A 1 -7.94 -13.31 12.84
CA MET A 1 -8.38 -14.28 11.80
C MET A 1 -7.28 -15.29 11.60
N GLU A 2 -7.65 -16.55 11.41
CA GLU A 2 -6.69 -17.61 11.11
C GLU A 2 -6.06 -17.40 9.74
N LYS A 3 -4.80 -17.81 9.59
CA LYS A 3 -4.04 -17.69 8.32
C LYS A 3 -4.68 -18.61 7.28
N ASN A 4 -5.12 -18.04 6.16
CA ASN A 4 -5.85 -18.75 5.11
C ASN A 4 -5.01 -19.04 3.85
N TYR A 5 -3.68 -19.01 4.00
CA TYR A 5 -2.68 -19.36 2.98
C TYR A 5 -1.48 -20.05 3.61
N THR A 6 -0.69 -20.76 2.82
CA THR A 6 0.55 -21.44 3.24
C THR A 6 1.77 -20.55 3.01
N ASP A 7 2.86 -20.82 3.74
CA ASP A 7 4.13 -20.11 3.52
C ASP A 7 4.70 -20.37 2.12
N LYS A 8 4.48 -21.56 1.58
CA LYS A 8 4.90 -21.92 0.22
C LYS A 8 4.18 -21.09 -0.85
N GLU A 9 2.88 -20.89 -0.70
CA GLU A 9 2.10 -20.02 -1.61
C GLU A 9 2.57 -18.57 -1.53
N LEU A 10 2.82 -18.07 -0.31
CA LEU A 10 3.35 -16.74 -0.09
C LEU A 10 4.71 -16.56 -0.79
N GLU A 11 5.62 -17.51 -0.61
CA GLU A 11 6.96 -17.45 -1.19
C GLU A 11 6.93 -17.46 -2.72
N LEU A 12 6.15 -18.37 -3.32
CA LEU A 12 6.00 -18.45 -4.77
C LEU A 12 5.52 -17.13 -5.39
N VAL A 13 4.54 -16.48 -4.76
CA VAL A 13 4.00 -15.21 -5.25
C VAL A 13 4.98 -14.06 -5.02
N PHE A 14 5.61 -14.01 -3.84
CA PHE A 14 6.65 -13.03 -3.55
C PHE A 14 7.78 -13.08 -4.60
N GLU A 15 8.34 -14.26 -4.85
CA GLU A 15 9.39 -14.49 -5.84
C GLU A 15 8.98 -14.05 -7.27
N LYS A 16 7.73 -14.33 -7.64
CA LYS A 16 7.18 -13.92 -8.94
C LYS A 16 7.14 -12.40 -9.06
N ILE A 17 6.59 -11.72 -8.05
CA ILE A 17 6.46 -10.25 -8.06
C ILE A 17 7.85 -9.60 -7.99
N LEU A 18 8.74 -10.12 -7.15
CA LEU A 18 10.11 -9.61 -7.02
C LEU A 18 10.85 -9.68 -8.36
N ARG A 19 10.77 -10.82 -9.06
CA ARG A 19 11.36 -10.97 -10.40
C ARG A 19 10.79 -9.98 -11.42
N MET A 20 9.48 -9.74 -11.39
CA MET A 20 8.82 -8.77 -12.25
C MET A 20 9.38 -7.36 -12.01
N TYR A 21 9.50 -6.92 -10.76
CA TYR A 21 10.08 -5.61 -10.46
C TYR A 21 11.55 -5.52 -10.89
N LYS A 22 12.35 -6.54 -10.59
CA LYS A 22 13.78 -6.57 -10.97
C LYS A 22 14.02 -6.59 -12.48
N SER A 23 13.07 -7.08 -13.27
CA SER A 23 13.17 -7.04 -14.73
C SER A 23 12.87 -5.66 -15.32
N SER A 24 12.14 -4.80 -14.60
CA SER A 24 11.69 -3.49 -15.08
C SER A 24 12.48 -2.32 -14.47
N TYR A 25 13.07 -2.52 -13.29
CA TYR A 25 13.78 -1.47 -12.55
C TYR A 25 15.21 -1.89 -12.22
N SER A 26 16.05 -0.91 -11.91
CA SER A 26 17.45 -1.13 -11.52
C SER A 26 17.78 -0.46 -10.20
N PRO A 27 18.67 -1.06 -9.37
CA PRO A 27 19.19 -0.43 -8.16
C PRO A 27 19.84 0.93 -8.44
N LYS A 28 19.86 1.81 -7.43
CA LYS A 28 20.42 3.15 -7.51
C LYS A 28 21.58 3.32 -6.51
N GLU A 29 22.59 4.05 -6.90
CA GLU A 29 23.70 4.41 -6.01
C GLU A 29 23.22 5.30 -4.85
N ASN A 30 22.39 6.29 -5.16
CA ASN A 30 21.73 7.19 -4.20
C ASN A 30 20.24 6.91 -4.17
N PRO A 31 19.78 5.84 -3.49
CA PRO A 31 18.39 5.42 -3.54
C PRO A 31 17.48 6.35 -2.74
N LYS A 32 16.25 6.51 -3.22
CA LYS A 32 15.22 7.33 -2.60
C LYS A 32 14.01 6.48 -2.24
N VAL A 33 13.39 6.79 -1.11
CA VAL A 33 12.10 6.23 -0.74
C VAL A 33 11.13 7.35 -0.37
N PHE A 34 9.93 7.31 -0.96
CA PHE A 34 8.82 8.16 -0.57
C PHE A 34 7.79 7.33 0.18
N LEU A 35 7.55 7.71 1.44
CA LEU A 35 6.44 7.21 2.23
C LEU A 35 5.22 8.05 1.87
N LEU A 36 4.23 7.45 1.21
CA LEU A 36 3.04 8.13 0.73
C LEU A 36 1.88 7.85 1.67
N GLY A 37 1.44 8.87 2.38
CA GLY A 37 0.38 8.79 3.37
C GLY A 37 -0.91 9.48 2.98
N GLY A 38 -2.00 9.11 3.63
CA GLY A 38 -3.30 9.77 3.48
C GLY A 38 -4.48 8.83 3.65
N GLN A 39 -5.62 9.42 4.02
CA GLN A 39 -6.83 8.63 4.24
C GLN A 39 -7.30 7.93 2.96
N PRO A 40 -8.02 6.79 3.10
CA PRO A 40 -8.62 6.12 1.95
C PRO A 40 -9.50 7.07 1.14
N GLY A 41 -9.35 7.09 -0.18
CA GLY A 41 -10.10 7.96 -1.07
C GLY A 41 -9.60 9.42 -1.15
N ALA A 42 -8.48 9.76 -0.53
CA ALA A 42 -7.91 11.12 -0.56
C ALA A 42 -7.27 11.53 -1.89
N GLY A 43 -7.04 10.58 -2.81
CA GLY A 43 -6.41 10.86 -4.11
C GLY A 43 -4.89 10.65 -4.12
N LYS A 44 -4.36 9.75 -3.30
CA LYS A 44 -2.93 9.41 -3.24
C LYS A 44 -2.34 9.03 -4.60
N THR A 45 -3.09 8.31 -5.43
CA THR A 45 -2.65 7.92 -6.79
C THR A 45 -2.27 9.12 -7.65
N GLY A 46 -2.94 10.27 -7.50
CA GLY A 46 -2.56 11.48 -8.22
C GLY A 46 -1.18 12.00 -7.81
N LEU A 47 -0.88 12.00 -6.50
CA LEU A 47 0.44 12.40 -5.99
C LEU A 47 1.51 11.37 -6.36
N GLU A 48 1.20 10.08 -6.28
CA GLU A 48 2.08 9.01 -6.73
C GLU A 48 2.51 9.18 -8.19
N ASN A 49 1.55 9.41 -9.09
CA ASN A 49 1.82 9.66 -10.50
C ASN A 49 2.71 10.89 -10.74
N MET A 50 2.57 11.94 -9.92
CA MET A 50 3.45 13.11 -9.99
C MET A 50 4.89 12.78 -9.55
N ILE A 51 5.05 12.02 -8.47
CA ILE A 51 6.36 11.60 -7.97
C ILE A 51 7.04 10.67 -8.98
N ASN A 52 6.27 9.75 -9.55
CA ASN A 52 6.76 8.70 -10.46
C ASN A 52 6.61 9.06 -11.95
N ALA A 53 6.56 10.35 -12.28
CA ALA A 53 6.34 10.81 -13.66
C ALA A 53 7.38 10.29 -14.67
N LYS A 54 8.56 9.87 -14.21
CA LYS A 54 9.63 9.29 -15.03
C LYS A 54 9.72 7.76 -14.92
N ASP A 55 8.80 7.12 -14.22
CA ASP A 55 8.79 5.67 -13.96
C ASP A 55 10.13 5.14 -13.37
N GLU A 56 10.67 5.88 -12.40
CA GLU A 56 11.95 5.53 -11.74
C GLU A 56 11.78 4.85 -10.38
N TYR A 57 10.54 4.75 -9.89
CA TYR A 57 10.20 4.22 -8.57
C TYR A 57 9.31 2.99 -8.68
N ILE A 58 9.62 1.98 -7.90
CA ILE A 58 8.71 0.85 -7.69
C ILE A 58 7.66 1.30 -6.67
N SER A 59 6.41 1.34 -7.11
CA SER A 59 5.29 1.62 -6.21
C SER A 59 4.81 0.35 -5.52
N ILE A 60 4.67 0.41 -4.20
CA ILE A 60 4.25 -0.70 -3.35
C ILE A 60 3.03 -0.28 -2.55
N SER A 61 1.87 -0.76 -2.98
CA SER A 61 0.60 -0.65 -2.26
C SER A 61 0.11 -2.03 -1.88
N GLY A 62 -0.16 -2.28 -0.61
CA GLY A 62 -0.63 -3.58 -0.14
C GLY A 62 -1.90 -4.07 -0.85
N ASP A 63 -2.73 -3.14 -1.27
CA ASP A 63 -3.97 -3.46 -1.97
C ASP A 63 -3.74 -4.14 -3.34
N ASP A 64 -2.63 -3.88 -4.01
CA ASP A 64 -2.31 -4.43 -5.33
C ASP A 64 -2.01 -5.93 -5.29
N PHE A 65 -1.69 -6.45 -4.11
CA PHE A 65 -1.36 -7.86 -3.93
C PHE A 65 -2.55 -8.74 -3.57
N ARG A 66 -3.76 -8.18 -3.44
CA ARG A 66 -4.97 -8.94 -3.08
C ARG A 66 -5.32 -10.00 -4.10
N GLU A 67 -5.27 -9.66 -5.38
CA GLU A 67 -5.62 -10.55 -6.48
C GLU A 67 -4.67 -11.75 -6.62
N TYR A 68 -3.48 -11.66 -6.04
CA TYR A 68 -2.52 -12.76 -5.99
C TYR A 68 -2.78 -13.75 -4.86
N HIS A 69 -3.76 -13.49 -3.99
CA HIS A 69 -4.12 -14.43 -2.92
C HIS A 69 -4.65 -15.74 -3.53
N PRO A 70 -4.16 -16.93 -3.11
CA PRO A 70 -4.53 -18.20 -3.74
C PRO A 70 -6.03 -18.47 -3.74
N LYS A 71 -6.74 -17.99 -2.72
CA LYS A 71 -8.21 -18.13 -2.58
C LYS A 71 -8.97 -16.82 -2.89
N PHE A 72 -8.39 -15.91 -3.68
CA PHE A 72 -9.00 -14.59 -3.90
C PHE A 72 -10.43 -14.66 -4.42
N LYS A 73 -10.70 -15.52 -5.42
CA LYS A 73 -12.03 -15.66 -6.01
C LYS A 73 -13.04 -16.22 -5.00
N GLU A 74 -12.67 -17.26 -4.26
CA GLU A 74 -13.52 -17.90 -3.23
C GLU A 74 -13.89 -16.88 -2.14
N ILE A 75 -12.89 -16.17 -1.62
CA ILE A 75 -13.07 -15.14 -0.59
C ILE A 75 -14.03 -14.04 -1.08
N ASN A 76 -13.90 -13.60 -2.33
CA ASN A 76 -14.80 -12.56 -2.86
C ASN A 76 -16.23 -13.08 -3.07
N LEU A 77 -16.40 -14.32 -3.51
CA LEU A 77 -17.73 -14.94 -3.64
C LEU A 77 -18.41 -15.10 -2.28
N GLU A 78 -17.67 -15.54 -1.26
CA GLU A 78 -18.19 -15.84 0.06
C GLU A 78 -18.46 -14.56 0.89
N HIS A 79 -17.56 -13.58 0.82
CA HIS A 79 -17.58 -12.42 1.73
C HIS A 79 -17.90 -11.09 1.05
N GLY A 80 -17.99 -11.03 -0.27
CA GLY A 80 -18.39 -9.85 -1.03
C GLY A 80 -17.65 -8.57 -0.59
N ARG A 81 -18.39 -7.57 -0.10
CA ARG A 81 -17.82 -6.27 0.34
C ARG A 81 -16.83 -6.40 1.50
N GLU A 82 -16.86 -7.47 2.26
CA GLU A 82 -15.97 -7.70 3.40
C GLU A 82 -14.70 -8.51 3.04
N ALA A 83 -14.58 -9.01 1.81
CA ALA A 83 -13.48 -9.83 1.33
C ALA A 83 -12.08 -9.23 1.64
N SER A 84 -11.98 -7.89 1.65
CA SER A 84 -10.74 -7.19 1.97
C SER A 84 -10.18 -7.51 3.38
N LYS A 85 -11.03 -7.84 4.34
CA LYS A 85 -10.63 -8.23 5.70
C LYS A 85 -9.86 -9.57 5.68
N TYR A 86 -10.30 -10.51 4.84
CA TYR A 86 -9.75 -11.87 4.77
C TYR A 86 -8.46 -11.95 3.95
N THR A 87 -8.18 -10.95 3.12
CA THR A 87 -6.93 -10.88 2.33
C THR A 87 -5.89 -9.93 2.95
N GLN A 88 -6.20 -9.24 4.04
CA GLN A 88 -5.32 -8.22 4.63
C GLN A 88 -3.98 -8.78 5.12
N GLN A 89 -4.00 -9.96 5.78
CA GLN A 89 -2.79 -10.58 6.30
C GLN A 89 -1.83 -11.00 5.16
N TRP A 90 -2.38 -11.53 4.07
CA TRP A 90 -1.63 -11.83 2.85
C TRP A 90 -0.97 -10.60 2.28
N CYS A 91 -1.75 -9.53 2.08
CA CYS A 91 -1.24 -8.27 1.53
C CYS A 91 -0.11 -7.70 2.37
N GLY A 92 -0.27 -7.68 3.69
CA GLY A 92 0.77 -7.22 4.61
C GLY A 92 2.05 -8.03 4.50
N ALA A 93 1.94 -9.36 4.45
CA ALA A 93 3.09 -10.25 4.37
C ALA A 93 3.88 -10.08 3.06
N ILE A 94 3.20 -10.00 1.91
CA ILE A 94 3.85 -9.75 0.60
C ILE A 94 4.50 -8.36 0.59
N THR A 95 3.78 -7.34 1.05
CA THR A 95 4.27 -5.96 1.11
C THR A 95 5.56 -5.87 1.92
N GLU A 96 5.59 -6.43 3.13
CA GLU A 96 6.75 -6.39 4.01
C GLU A 96 7.96 -7.11 3.39
N LYS A 97 7.76 -8.29 2.81
CA LYS A 97 8.83 -9.02 2.11
C LYS A 97 9.40 -8.25 0.92
N LEU A 98 8.55 -7.60 0.12
CA LEU A 98 8.98 -6.80 -1.04
C LEU A 98 9.76 -5.55 -0.60
N ILE A 99 9.25 -4.82 0.40
CA ILE A 99 9.94 -3.64 0.96
C ILE A 99 11.32 -4.04 1.50
N GLU A 100 11.41 -5.20 2.18
CA GLU A 100 12.68 -5.68 2.71
C GLU A 100 13.67 -6.04 1.59
N ALA A 101 13.25 -6.84 0.63
CA ALA A 101 14.12 -7.32 -0.45
C ALA A 101 14.61 -6.15 -1.34
N LEU A 102 13.67 -5.34 -1.83
CA LEU A 102 13.98 -4.21 -2.71
C LEU A 102 14.76 -3.10 -2.00
N GLY A 103 14.47 -2.86 -0.71
CA GLY A 103 15.19 -1.90 0.10
C GLY A 103 16.65 -2.30 0.34
N LYS A 104 16.94 -3.57 0.62
CA LYS A 104 18.32 -4.09 0.75
C LYS A 104 19.11 -3.95 -0.54
N GLU A 105 18.46 -4.07 -1.68
CA GLU A 105 19.08 -3.98 -3.00
C GLU A 105 19.09 -2.56 -3.60
N LYS A 106 18.68 -1.54 -2.82
CA LYS A 106 18.80 -0.13 -3.22
C LYS A 106 17.91 0.33 -4.38
N TYR A 107 16.72 -0.25 -4.53
CA TYR A 107 15.73 0.27 -5.49
C TYR A 107 15.07 1.55 -4.99
N ASN A 108 14.74 2.47 -5.88
CA ASN A 108 13.86 3.59 -5.56
C ASN A 108 12.44 3.09 -5.29
N LEU A 109 11.83 3.54 -4.19
CA LEU A 109 10.54 3.04 -3.73
C LEU A 109 9.55 4.16 -3.45
N ILE A 110 8.27 3.91 -3.77
CA ILE A 110 7.13 4.61 -3.21
C ILE A 110 6.35 3.60 -2.38
N ILE A 111 6.18 3.85 -1.09
CA ILE A 111 5.48 2.94 -0.18
C ILE A 111 4.20 3.61 0.28
N GLU A 112 3.06 3.06 -0.15
CA GLU A 112 1.75 3.60 0.19
C GLU A 112 1.26 3.10 1.56
N GLY A 113 0.81 4.04 2.39
CA GLY A 113 0.17 3.78 3.68
C GLY A 113 -0.99 4.72 3.96
N THR A 114 -1.72 4.45 5.04
CA THR A 114 -2.86 5.28 5.46
C THR A 114 -2.51 6.32 6.52
N LEU A 115 -1.33 6.25 7.14
CA LEU A 115 -0.96 7.04 8.32
C LEU A 115 -1.95 6.86 9.50
N ARG A 116 -2.51 5.64 9.64
CA ARG A 116 -3.40 5.32 10.76
C ARG A 116 -2.70 5.42 12.12
N THR A 117 -1.39 5.17 12.16
CA THR A 117 -0.51 5.34 13.31
C THR A 117 0.76 6.07 12.89
N ALA A 118 1.44 6.73 13.81
CA ALA A 118 2.71 7.40 13.57
C ALA A 118 3.90 6.43 13.61
N GLU A 119 3.79 5.32 14.36
CA GLU A 119 4.90 4.39 14.58
C GLU A 119 5.39 3.73 13.30
N LEU A 120 4.47 3.33 12.41
CA LEU A 120 4.83 2.62 11.19
C LEU A 120 5.69 3.48 10.25
N PRO A 121 5.28 4.70 9.85
CA PRO A 121 6.12 5.54 9.01
C PRO A 121 7.43 5.95 9.68
N ILE A 122 7.46 6.15 11.00
CA ILE A 122 8.70 6.44 11.75
C ILE A 122 9.65 5.23 11.68
N LYS A 123 9.14 4.02 11.90
CA LYS A 123 9.91 2.77 11.81
C LYS A 123 10.50 2.61 10.40
N GLU A 124 9.69 2.77 9.36
CA GLU A 124 10.15 2.64 7.98
C GLU A 124 11.15 3.74 7.61
N ALA A 125 10.89 5.00 7.96
CA ALA A 125 11.84 6.08 7.73
C ALA A 125 13.20 5.81 8.39
N THR A 126 13.18 5.35 9.65
CA THR A 126 14.40 5.00 10.40
C THR A 126 15.15 3.85 9.73
N ARG A 127 14.42 2.81 9.30
CA ARG A 127 14.97 1.65 8.59
C ARG A 127 15.66 2.06 7.30
N PHE A 128 14.99 2.85 6.46
CA PHE A 128 15.53 3.29 5.18
C PHE A 128 16.71 4.27 5.33
N LYS A 129 16.67 5.17 6.32
CA LYS A 129 17.85 6.03 6.66
C LYS A 129 19.07 5.17 7.01
N LYS A 130 18.91 4.11 7.81
CA LYS A 130 20.00 3.17 8.13
C LYS A 130 20.53 2.42 6.90
N LEU A 131 19.69 2.19 5.90
CA LEU A 131 20.09 1.61 4.62
C LEU A 131 20.71 2.63 3.66
N GLY A 132 20.84 3.91 4.05
CA GLY A 132 21.45 4.96 3.24
C GLY A 132 20.53 5.57 2.18
N TYR A 133 19.23 5.53 2.41
CA TYR A 133 18.23 6.18 1.54
C TYR A 133 18.03 7.65 1.89
N GLU A 134 17.77 8.47 0.87
CA GLU A 134 17.04 9.70 1.03
C GLU A 134 15.56 9.37 1.27
N VAL A 135 14.99 9.85 2.38
CA VAL A 135 13.62 9.49 2.80
C VAL A 135 12.74 10.73 2.75
N GLY A 136 11.66 10.66 1.96
CA GLY A 136 10.60 11.66 1.91
C GLY A 136 9.29 11.14 2.48
N LEU A 137 8.55 11.99 3.20
CA LEU A 137 7.17 11.73 3.59
C LEU A 137 6.26 12.68 2.83
N ASN A 138 5.34 12.14 2.06
CA ASN A 138 4.36 12.87 1.29
C ASN A 138 2.95 12.50 1.73
N VAL A 139 2.11 13.47 2.03
CA VAL A 139 0.80 13.22 2.59
C VAL A 139 -0.29 13.94 1.80
N VAL A 140 -1.34 13.20 1.47
CA VAL A 140 -2.57 13.77 0.91
C VAL A 140 -3.63 13.78 2.00
N ALA A 141 -3.95 14.96 2.50
CA ALA A 141 -5.01 15.18 3.48
C ALA A 141 -6.13 16.03 2.87
N VAL A 142 -7.35 15.54 2.92
CA VAL A 142 -8.56 16.25 2.45
C VAL A 142 -9.66 16.13 3.48
N LYS A 143 -10.73 16.92 3.34
CA LYS A 143 -11.90 16.80 4.22
C LYS A 143 -12.45 15.36 4.22
N GLY A 144 -12.87 14.87 5.39
CA GLY A 144 -13.34 13.49 5.56
C GLY A 144 -14.46 13.10 4.60
N GLU A 145 -15.42 14.01 4.38
CA GLU A 145 -16.53 13.79 3.46
C GLU A 145 -16.05 13.61 2.02
N LYS A 146 -15.06 14.42 1.58
CA LYS A 146 -14.49 14.31 0.24
C LYS A 146 -13.78 12.96 0.04
N SER A 147 -12.97 12.55 1.00
CA SER A 147 -12.28 11.26 0.91
C SER A 147 -13.26 10.08 1.03
N ARG A 148 -14.32 10.22 1.83
CA ARG A 148 -15.37 9.20 1.90
C ARG A 148 -16.08 9.04 0.54
N LEU A 149 -16.44 10.13 -0.10
CA LEU A 149 -17.00 10.10 -1.45
C LEU A 149 -16.02 9.44 -2.44
N GLY A 150 -14.73 9.75 -2.36
CA GLY A 150 -13.68 9.12 -3.18
C GLY A 150 -13.61 7.60 -3.02
N THR A 151 -13.87 7.05 -1.80
CA THR A 151 -13.94 5.58 -1.62
C THR A 151 -15.14 4.97 -2.32
N ILE A 152 -16.28 5.66 -2.34
CA ILE A 152 -17.50 5.21 -3.01
C ILE A 152 -17.32 5.27 -4.52
N GLN A 153 -16.81 6.39 -5.05
CA GLN A 153 -16.53 6.53 -6.48
C GLN A 153 -15.60 5.44 -6.99
N ARG A 154 -14.50 5.16 -6.28
CA ARG A 154 -13.58 4.06 -6.62
C ARG A 154 -14.30 2.71 -6.68
N TYR A 155 -15.18 2.42 -5.72
CA TYR A 155 -15.96 1.18 -5.70
C TYR A 155 -16.85 1.05 -6.94
N GLU A 156 -17.58 2.11 -7.29
CA GLU A 156 -18.44 2.15 -8.47
C GLU A 156 -17.65 2.06 -9.80
N GLU A 157 -16.49 2.73 -9.86
CA GLU A 157 -15.62 2.64 -11.03
C GLU A 157 -15.05 1.24 -11.24
N MET A 158 -14.69 0.53 -10.17
CA MET A 158 -14.24 -0.85 -10.27
C MET A 158 -15.35 -1.76 -10.81
N ILE A 159 -16.60 -1.59 -10.38
CA ILE A 159 -17.75 -2.30 -10.93
C ILE A 159 -17.90 -2.04 -12.43
N LYS A 160 -17.90 -0.76 -12.85
CA LYS A 160 -18.01 -0.36 -14.25
C LYS A 160 -16.92 -0.94 -15.14
N GLN A 161 -15.72 -1.13 -14.58
CA GLN A 161 -14.57 -1.73 -15.27
C GLN A 161 -14.58 -3.27 -15.25
N GLY A 162 -15.61 -3.91 -14.69
CA GLY A 162 -15.66 -5.37 -14.54
C GLY A 162 -14.61 -5.94 -13.58
N LYS A 163 -14.01 -5.10 -12.73
CA LYS A 163 -13.05 -5.52 -11.71
C LYS A 163 -13.78 -5.97 -10.45
N THR A 164 -13.13 -6.78 -9.64
CA THR A 164 -13.62 -7.12 -8.29
C THR A 164 -13.62 -5.88 -7.41
N PRO A 165 -14.81 -5.33 -7.05
CA PRO A 165 -14.87 -4.07 -6.32
C PRO A 165 -14.47 -4.27 -4.86
N ARG A 166 -13.77 -3.28 -4.29
CA ARG A 166 -13.41 -3.26 -2.87
C ARG A 166 -14.01 -2.04 -2.18
N MET A 167 -14.73 -2.28 -1.09
CA MET A 167 -15.27 -1.23 -0.26
C MET A 167 -14.33 -0.95 0.91
N THR A 168 -14.05 0.33 1.16
CA THR A 168 -13.38 0.74 2.40
C THR A 168 -14.44 0.81 3.51
N PRO A 169 -14.30 0.01 4.59
CA PRO A 169 -15.21 0.11 5.74
C PRO A 169 -15.23 1.54 6.31
N LYS A 170 -16.43 2.00 6.70
CA LYS A 170 -16.60 3.36 7.21
C LYS A 170 -15.75 3.59 8.48
N GLU A 171 -15.74 2.62 9.37
CA GLU A 171 -15.00 2.67 10.62
C GLU A 171 -13.49 2.83 10.39
N HIS A 172 -12.96 2.12 9.39
CA HIS A 172 -11.54 2.24 9.02
C HIS A 172 -11.23 3.62 8.42
N HIS A 173 -12.09 4.13 7.54
CA HIS A 173 -11.94 5.46 6.97
C HIS A 173 -11.96 6.54 8.05
N ASP A 174 -12.98 6.51 8.93
CA ASP A 174 -13.17 7.52 9.97
C ASP A 174 -12.03 7.48 11.01
N LEU A 175 -11.55 6.29 11.35
CA LEU A 175 -10.36 6.14 12.22
C LEU A 175 -9.15 6.89 11.66
N VAL A 176 -8.87 6.73 10.36
CA VAL A 176 -7.73 7.41 9.74
C VAL A 176 -7.97 8.93 9.67
N VAL A 177 -9.17 9.38 9.28
CA VAL A 177 -9.52 10.80 9.23
C VAL A 177 -9.30 11.48 10.59
N ASN A 178 -9.71 10.83 11.67
CA ASN A 178 -9.62 11.38 13.02
C ASN A 178 -8.19 11.35 13.60
N SER A 179 -7.34 10.46 13.13
CA SER A 179 -5.99 10.28 13.68
C SER A 179 -4.88 10.93 12.87
N ILE A 180 -5.10 11.20 11.57
CA ILE A 180 -4.04 11.63 10.66
C ILE A 180 -3.36 12.94 11.08
N GLY A 181 -4.09 13.92 11.62
CA GLY A 181 -3.55 15.19 12.11
C GLY A 181 -2.56 14.97 13.24
N ASN A 182 -2.99 14.31 14.31
CA ASN A 182 -2.16 14.02 15.48
C ASN A 182 -0.96 13.12 15.11
N ASN A 183 -1.14 12.17 14.19
CA ASN A 183 -0.06 11.31 13.74
C ASN A 183 0.99 12.12 12.95
N LEU A 184 0.59 13.09 12.15
CA LEU A 184 1.53 13.99 11.47
C LEU A 184 2.33 14.84 12.45
N GLU A 185 1.69 15.43 13.47
CA GLU A 185 2.38 16.18 14.54
C GLU A 185 3.38 15.32 15.30
N THR A 186 3.13 14.02 15.44
CA THR A 186 4.05 13.08 16.10
C THR A 186 5.26 12.72 15.23
N ILE A 187 5.09 12.74 13.89
CA ILE A 187 6.13 12.36 12.92
C ILE A 187 7.13 13.52 12.69
N TYR A 188 6.67 14.76 12.77
CA TYR A 188 7.46 15.98 12.59
C TYR A 188 7.98 16.54 13.92
#